data_4973d241383373db69e06a4f12610ccb
#
_entry.id   4973d241383373db69e06a4f12610ccb
#
_cell.length_a   1.000
_cell.length_b   1.000
_cell.length_c   1.000
_cell.angle_alpha   90.00
_cell.angle_beta   90.00
_cell.angle_gamma   90.00
#
_symmetry.space_group_name_H-M   'P 1'
#
loop_
_entity.id
_entity.type
_entity.pdbx_description
1 polymer ?
#
loop_
_entity_poly.entity_id
_entity_poly.type
_entity_poly.pdbx_seq_one_letter_code
_entity_poly.pdbx_strand_id
1 'polypeptide(L)'
;MSYQQTTPNQNSDNGTKGEIILIDYFKELYELGFNPVPLQWDSQSKKPFRYPAHVNGIESDSQRPSWKDIQRWYNELKPVNGIACKMLPPSFMIDFDLKNTENKNLFKKWFNAVDKTQPDIKRKICIETTRNNGYHVYGKSIHVPHHKQTLARSKTGSEIIAIYTGLLSYAAPTPGYSLTHNEMQDVEELTPDEFDFLVALSGSFNEYIESYAGYVPGESTTYPDAFKALARYFDKLCPDSLFEEFLNNLDLYSTGKTGKILGTDILYHKYLRKGSEAEYSAKVFFENKKLLIFSGSIKGLPTFHTRTDENDRSWIITPSLIVFYKNGKDWYKASEEIKQLCEQHNINIPYKQKGKDVVQYSGFW
;
A
#
# COMPACT_ATOMS: atom_id res chain seq x y z
N MET A 1 3.80 28.82 16.50
CA MET A 1 4.56 28.88 17.76
C MET A 1 5.68 27.86 17.63
N SER A 2 6.92 28.32 17.52
CA SER A 2 8.08 27.46 17.38
C SER A 2 8.45 26.88 18.76
N TYR A 3 8.34 25.58 18.92
CA TYR A 3 8.91 24.89 20.08
C TYR A 3 10.43 24.86 19.93
N GLN A 4 11.12 25.67 20.76
CA GLN A 4 12.58 25.59 20.88
C GLN A 4 12.94 24.27 21.53
N GLN A 5 13.74 23.46 20.83
CA GLN A 5 14.46 22.33 21.44
C GLN A 5 15.43 22.88 22.48
N THR A 6 15.08 22.74 23.75
CA THR A 6 16.03 22.93 24.85
C THR A 6 16.89 21.68 24.94
N THR A 7 18.17 21.80 24.58
CA THR A 7 19.21 20.80 24.86
C THR A 7 19.33 20.59 26.38
N PRO A 8 19.22 19.36 26.89
CA PRO A 8 19.41 19.08 28.30
C PRO A 8 20.91 19.16 28.67
N ASN A 9 21.22 19.85 29.75
CA ASN A 9 22.49 19.79 30.47
C ASN A 9 22.83 18.34 30.84
N GLN A 10 24.02 17.88 30.44
CA GLN A 10 24.63 16.64 30.92
C GLN A 10 24.91 16.72 32.40
N ASN A 11 24.11 16.05 33.23
CA ASN A 11 24.53 15.55 34.52
C ASN A 11 24.07 14.09 34.66
N SER A 12 25.09 13.26 34.85
CA SER A 12 25.02 11.82 35.08
C SER A 12 24.08 11.45 36.22
N ASP A 13 23.02 10.66 35.93
CA ASP A 13 22.64 9.60 36.86
C ASP A 13 21.79 8.53 36.12
N ASN A 14 22.01 7.29 36.48
CA ASN A 14 21.58 6.05 35.93
C ASN A 14 20.07 5.95 35.63
N GLY A 15 19.73 5.57 34.44
CA GLY A 15 18.39 5.21 34.00
C GLY A 15 17.79 6.29 33.11
N THR A 16 17.88 6.10 31.80
CA THR A 16 17.25 6.94 30.76
C THR A 16 15.72 7.00 30.97
N LYS A 17 15.28 7.92 31.83
CA LYS A 17 13.91 8.39 31.88
C LYS A 17 13.69 9.13 30.56
N GLY A 18 13.03 8.50 29.59
CA GLY A 18 12.57 9.18 28.39
C GLY A 18 11.79 10.45 28.76
N GLU A 19 11.90 11.47 27.94
CA GLU A 19 11.18 12.73 28.09
C GLU A 19 9.67 12.46 28.23
N ILE A 20 9.01 13.14 29.19
CA ILE A 20 7.58 12.96 29.43
C ILE A 20 6.82 13.69 28.32
N ILE A 21 5.96 12.98 27.63
CA ILE A 21 5.09 13.55 26.59
C ILE A 21 3.86 14.16 27.26
N LEU A 22 3.63 15.44 27.03
CA LEU A 22 2.54 16.17 27.66
C LEU A 22 1.18 15.81 27.04
N ILE A 23 0.14 15.88 27.86
CA ILE A 23 -1.25 15.60 27.44
C ILE A 23 -1.73 16.55 26.33
N ASP A 24 -1.19 17.76 26.26
CA ASP A 24 -1.56 18.75 25.23
C ASP A 24 -1.16 18.26 23.82
N TYR A 25 -0.04 17.56 23.68
CA TYR A 25 0.35 16.96 22.40
C TYR A 25 -0.60 15.83 21.99
N PHE A 26 -1.11 15.05 22.94
CA PHE A 26 -2.16 14.06 22.65
C PHE A 26 -3.44 14.73 22.17
N LYS A 27 -3.80 15.89 22.75
CA LYS A 27 -4.97 16.65 22.34
C LYS A 27 -4.82 17.18 20.93
N GLU A 28 -3.67 17.72 20.59
CA GLU A 28 -3.34 18.17 19.24
C GLU A 28 -3.49 17.04 18.22
N LEU A 29 -2.84 15.89 18.43
CA LEU A 29 -2.96 14.72 17.55
C LEU A 29 -4.40 14.23 17.45
N TYR A 30 -5.14 14.25 18.55
CA TYR A 30 -6.55 13.85 18.54
C TYR A 30 -7.41 14.81 17.70
N GLU A 31 -7.23 16.11 17.84
CA GLU A 31 -7.96 17.11 17.05
C GLU A 31 -7.62 17.00 15.55
N LEU A 32 -6.39 16.65 15.24
CA LEU A 32 -5.94 16.34 13.87
C LEU A 32 -6.48 15.01 13.32
N GLY A 33 -7.11 14.16 14.14
CA GLY A 33 -7.69 12.87 13.71
C GLY A 33 -6.77 11.66 13.78
N PHE A 34 -5.62 11.78 14.44
CA PHE A 34 -4.63 10.69 14.59
C PHE A 34 -4.80 9.84 15.85
N ASN A 35 -5.88 9.80 16.49
CA ASN A 35 -6.29 8.94 17.60
C ASN A 35 -5.13 8.39 18.46
N PRO A 36 -4.43 9.23 19.23
CA PRO A 36 -3.23 8.84 19.97
C PRO A 36 -3.58 7.95 21.18
N VAL A 37 -2.72 6.97 21.43
CA VAL A 37 -2.77 6.06 22.58
C VAL A 37 -1.50 6.22 23.39
N PRO A 38 -1.59 6.57 24.68
CA PRO A 38 -0.41 6.76 25.52
C PRO A 38 0.25 5.43 25.86
N LEU A 39 1.58 5.43 25.94
CA LEU A 39 2.40 4.26 26.26
C LEU A 39 3.44 4.60 27.32
N GLN A 40 3.82 3.59 28.09
CA GLN A 40 5.12 3.59 28.77
C GLN A 40 6.09 2.78 27.93
N TRP A 41 7.14 3.44 27.44
CA TRP A 41 8.13 2.87 26.55
C TRP A 41 9.39 2.49 27.31
N ASP A 42 9.89 1.28 27.10
CA ASP A 42 11.19 0.85 27.60
C ASP A 42 12.25 0.99 26.50
N SER A 43 13.20 1.91 26.73
CA SER A 43 14.26 2.18 25.77
C SER A 43 15.29 1.04 25.68
N GLN A 44 15.42 0.19 26.69
CA GLN A 44 16.36 -0.95 26.67
C GLN A 44 15.81 -2.09 25.82
N SER A 45 14.59 -2.54 26.09
CA SER A 45 13.95 -3.58 25.29
C SER A 45 13.42 -3.06 23.95
N LYS A 46 13.39 -1.73 23.77
CA LYS A 46 12.84 -1.06 22.57
C LYS A 46 11.40 -1.46 22.29
N LYS A 47 10.60 -1.63 23.34
CA LYS A 47 9.20 -2.05 23.28
C LYS A 47 8.39 -1.26 24.30
N PRO A 48 7.09 -1.09 24.09
CA PRO A 48 6.23 -0.63 25.15
C PRO A 48 6.15 -1.74 26.21
N PHE A 49 6.34 -1.39 27.46
CA PHE A 49 6.18 -2.35 28.56
C PHE A 49 4.81 -2.23 29.22
N ARG A 50 4.09 -1.14 28.97
CA ARG A 50 2.73 -0.93 29.46
C ARG A 50 1.88 -0.16 28.48
N TYR A 51 0.64 -0.62 28.31
CA TYR A 51 -0.44 0.04 27.56
C TYR A 51 -1.66 0.21 28.45
N PRO A 52 -2.65 1.00 28.02
CA PRO A 52 -3.99 0.97 28.64
C PRO A 52 -4.58 -0.45 28.58
N ALA A 53 -5.23 -0.87 29.66
CA ALA A 53 -5.79 -2.24 29.78
C ALA A 53 -6.81 -2.62 28.68
N HIS A 54 -7.36 -1.63 27.98
CA HIS A 54 -8.41 -1.80 26.96
C HIS A 54 -7.93 -1.60 25.52
N VAL A 55 -6.59 -1.50 25.28
CA VAL A 55 -6.05 -1.32 23.92
C VAL A 55 -6.40 -2.49 23.00
N ASN A 56 -6.48 -3.70 23.52
CA ASN A 56 -6.87 -4.88 22.75
C ASN A 56 -8.28 -4.75 22.15
N GLY A 57 -9.21 -4.04 22.81
CA GLY A 57 -10.53 -3.70 22.27
C GLY A 57 -10.45 -2.63 21.17
N ILE A 58 -9.46 -1.73 21.24
CA ILE A 58 -9.26 -0.68 20.25
C ILE A 58 -8.66 -1.23 18.94
N GLU A 59 -7.85 -2.29 19.00
CA GLU A 59 -7.28 -2.91 17.80
C GLU A 59 -8.35 -3.54 16.91
N SER A 60 -9.44 -4.04 17.51
CA SER A 60 -10.55 -4.69 16.80
C SER A 60 -11.71 -3.75 16.48
N ASP A 61 -11.78 -2.58 17.13
CA ASP A 61 -12.91 -1.67 16.99
C ASP A 61 -12.62 -0.57 15.96
N SER A 62 -13.52 -0.40 15.01
CA SER A 62 -13.48 0.70 14.04
C SER A 62 -13.84 2.04 14.66
N GLN A 63 -14.24 2.08 15.93
CA GLN A 63 -14.64 3.30 16.59
C GLN A 63 -13.45 4.13 17.07
N ARG A 64 -13.57 5.42 16.86
CA ARG A 64 -12.64 6.41 17.38
C ARG A 64 -12.78 6.48 18.91
N PRO A 65 -11.67 6.39 19.69
CA PRO A 65 -11.74 6.59 21.13
C PRO A 65 -12.21 8.00 21.45
N SER A 66 -12.94 8.17 22.53
CA SER A 66 -13.30 9.52 22.98
C SER A 66 -12.10 10.23 23.61
N TRP A 67 -12.10 11.57 23.57
CA TRP A 67 -11.05 12.35 24.26
C TRP A 67 -10.98 12.00 25.76
N LYS A 68 -12.13 11.73 26.41
CA LYS A 68 -12.17 11.30 27.82
C LYS A 68 -11.45 9.97 28.05
N ASP A 69 -11.56 9.04 27.11
CA ASP A 69 -10.82 7.77 27.20
C ASP A 69 -9.32 8.00 27.11
N ILE A 70 -8.87 8.82 26.18
CA ILE A 70 -7.45 9.15 26.03
C ILE A 70 -6.92 9.83 27.29
N GLN A 71 -7.65 10.80 27.85
CA GLN A 71 -7.29 11.47 29.12
C GLN A 71 -7.20 10.47 30.29
N ARG A 72 -8.16 9.56 30.40
CA ARG A 72 -8.16 8.50 31.41
C ARG A 72 -6.91 7.63 31.26
N TRP A 73 -6.64 7.11 30.07
CA TRP A 73 -5.47 6.26 29.79
C TRP A 73 -4.17 6.97 30.07
N TYR A 74 -4.06 8.24 29.69
CA TYR A 74 -2.88 9.05 29.97
C TYR A 74 -2.63 9.16 31.49
N ASN A 75 -3.68 9.43 32.28
CA ASN A 75 -3.56 9.56 33.73
C ASN A 75 -3.22 8.23 34.43
N GLU A 76 -3.75 7.10 33.94
CA GLU A 76 -3.48 5.76 34.43
C GLU A 76 -2.03 5.29 34.16
N LEU A 77 -1.41 5.84 33.11
CA LEU A 77 -0.09 5.41 32.63
C LEU A 77 1.05 6.36 32.97
N LYS A 78 0.81 7.43 33.70
CA LYS A 78 1.89 8.37 34.05
C LYS A 78 3.10 7.69 34.73
N PRO A 79 4.33 8.03 34.37
CA PRO A 79 4.73 8.97 33.32
C PRO A 79 4.61 8.37 31.92
N VAL A 80 4.06 9.12 30.96
CA VAL A 80 3.90 8.71 29.57
C VAL A 80 5.13 9.21 28.78
N ASN A 81 5.80 8.28 28.11
CA ASN A 81 7.00 8.55 27.31
C ASN A 81 6.98 7.87 25.93
N GLY A 82 5.80 7.43 25.50
CA GLY A 82 5.59 6.87 24.17
C GLY A 82 4.15 7.12 23.69
N ILE A 83 3.99 7.13 22.38
CA ILE A 83 2.71 7.27 21.68
C ILE A 83 2.56 6.17 20.65
N ALA A 84 1.37 5.61 20.55
CA ALA A 84 0.92 4.96 19.35
C ALA A 84 -0.27 5.73 18.78
N CYS A 85 -0.42 5.75 17.46
CA CYS A 85 -1.58 6.33 16.81
C CYS A 85 -2.42 5.22 16.16
N LYS A 86 -3.73 5.25 16.39
CA LYS A 86 -4.66 4.39 15.67
C LYS A 86 -5.06 5.08 14.37
N MET A 87 -4.66 4.49 13.24
CA MET A 87 -5.00 5.03 11.91
C MET A 87 -6.43 4.63 11.57
N LEU A 88 -7.36 5.56 11.70
CA LEU A 88 -8.75 5.40 11.25
C LEU A 88 -9.01 6.34 10.07
N PRO A 89 -9.79 5.92 9.06
CA PRO A 89 -10.17 6.80 7.98
C PRO A 89 -10.72 8.15 8.49
N PRO A 90 -10.35 9.28 7.88
CA PRO A 90 -9.56 9.43 6.66
C PRO A 90 -8.03 9.34 6.84
N SER A 91 -7.51 9.15 8.06
CA SER A 91 -6.07 9.08 8.31
C SER A 91 -5.50 7.72 7.93
N PHE A 92 -4.30 7.73 7.35
CA PHE A 92 -3.52 6.54 7.01
C PHE A 92 -2.04 6.75 7.32
N MET A 93 -1.31 5.63 7.34
CA MET A 93 0.14 5.61 7.40
C MET A 93 0.67 4.61 6.37
N ILE A 94 1.66 5.02 5.58
CA ILE A 94 2.43 4.08 4.76
C ILE A 94 3.72 3.75 5.52
N ASP A 95 3.91 2.48 5.84
CA ASP A 95 5.09 1.95 6.52
C ASP A 95 6.10 1.42 5.50
N PHE A 96 7.36 1.84 5.64
CA PHE A 96 8.51 1.38 4.86
C PHE A 96 9.44 0.59 5.77
N ASP A 97 9.34 -0.74 5.74
CA ASP A 97 10.18 -1.64 6.54
C ASP A 97 11.46 -2.04 5.79
N LEU A 98 12.44 -1.11 5.78
CA LEU A 98 13.67 -1.25 4.99
C LEU A 98 14.61 -2.37 5.49
N LYS A 99 14.35 -2.96 6.66
CA LYS A 99 15.13 -4.14 7.11
C LYS A 99 14.87 -5.36 6.22
N ASN A 100 13.70 -5.41 5.58
CA ASN A 100 13.24 -6.53 4.76
C ASN A 100 13.66 -6.44 3.29
N THR A 101 14.42 -5.42 2.88
CA THR A 101 14.91 -5.25 1.51
C THR A 101 16.40 -4.98 1.47
N GLU A 102 17.06 -5.44 0.40
CA GLU A 102 18.45 -5.07 0.08
C GLU A 102 18.56 -3.63 -0.44
N ASN A 103 17.49 -3.09 -1.01
CA ASN A 103 17.44 -1.73 -1.55
C ASN A 103 17.28 -0.68 -0.44
N LYS A 104 18.37 -0.34 0.25
CA LYS A 104 18.39 0.67 1.32
C LYS A 104 18.02 2.09 0.86
N ASN A 105 18.08 2.35 -0.44
CA ASN A 105 17.69 3.62 -1.05
C ASN A 105 16.22 3.64 -1.51
N LEU A 106 15.43 2.61 -1.22
CA LEU A 106 14.05 2.50 -1.69
C LEU A 106 13.21 3.71 -1.30
N PHE A 107 13.22 4.10 -0.03
CA PHE A 107 12.46 5.27 0.45
C PHE A 107 12.91 6.56 -0.25
N LYS A 108 14.23 6.79 -0.39
CA LYS A 108 14.74 7.96 -1.11
C LYS A 108 14.27 8.00 -2.57
N LYS A 109 14.24 6.85 -3.26
CA LYS A 109 13.72 6.76 -4.63
C LYS A 109 12.22 7.08 -4.67
N TRP A 110 11.46 6.51 -3.73
CA TRP A 110 10.03 6.78 -3.61
C TRP A 110 9.76 8.26 -3.36
N PHE A 111 10.42 8.87 -2.37
CA PHE A 111 10.24 10.28 -2.01
C PHE A 111 10.65 11.22 -3.16
N ASN A 112 11.75 10.93 -3.85
CA ASN A 112 12.16 11.69 -5.04
C ASN A 112 11.12 11.57 -6.16
N ALA A 113 10.49 10.41 -6.35
CA ALA A 113 9.43 10.25 -7.33
C ALA A 113 8.19 11.07 -6.96
N VAL A 114 7.80 11.09 -5.68
CA VAL A 114 6.73 11.98 -5.18
C VAL A 114 7.07 13.45 -5.48
N ASP A 115 8.25 13.91 -5.07
CA ASP A 115 8.68 15.29 -5.22
C ASP A 115 8.70 15.76 -6.69
N LYS A 116 9.11 14.87 -7.60
CA LYS A 116 9.18 15.19 -9.04
C LYS A 116 7.84 15.10 -9.75
N THR A 117 6.93 14.25 -9.26
CA THR A 117 5.69 13.90 -9.97
C THR A 117 4.50 14.71 -9.49
N GLN A 118 4.40 14.83 -8.18
CA GLN A 118 3.29 15.44 -7.46
C GLN A 118 3.85 16.24 -6.27
N PRO A 119 4.57 17.36 -6.53
CA PRO A 119 5.23 18.12 -5.45
C PRO A 119 4.26 18.64 -4.41
N ASP A 120 2.98 18.78 -4.75
CA ASP A 120 1.94 19.18 -3.81
C ASP A 120 1.69 18.13 -2.74
N ILE A 121 1.80 16.85 -3.06
CA ILE A 121 1.67 15.76 -2.07
C ILE A 121 2.72 15.92 -0.98
N LYS A 122 3.95 16.29 -1.34
CA LYS A 122 5.05 16.45 -0.39
C LYS A 122 4.73 17.45 0.72
N ARG A 123 3.94 18.49 0.43
CA ARG A 123 3.51 19.48 1.42
C ARG A 123 2.40 18.97 2.34
N LYS A 124 1.62 18.01 1.86
CA LYS A 124 0.42 17.47 2.53
C LYS A 124 0.68 16.24 3.40
N ILE A 125 1.88 15.68 3.36
CA ILE A 125 2.25 14.49 4.12
C ILE A 125 3.28 14.82 5.19
N CYS A 126 3.27 14.05 6.29
CA CYS A 126 4.30 14.09 7.31
C CYS A 126 5.10 12.80 7.28
N ILE A 127 6.42 12.89 7.49
CA ILE A 127 7.32 11.72 7.45
C ILE A 127 8.11 11.64 8.75
N GLU A 128 8.16 10.46 9.32
CA GLU A 128 9.03 10.14 10.44
C GLU A 128 9.99 8.99 10.10
N THR A 129 11.16 9.00 10.71
CA THR A 129 12.05 7.84 10.77
C THR A 129 11.65 6.94 11.92
N THR A 130 11.71 5.62 11.70
CA THR A 130 11.44 4.63 12.73
C THR A 130 12.74 4.11 13.37
N ARG A 131 12.64 3.52 14.54
CA ARG A 131 13.78 2.98 15.29
C ARG A 131 14.62 1.94 14.53
N ASN A 132 14.06 1.30 13.52
CA ASN A 132 14.75 0.29 12.71
C ASN A 132 15.22 0.86 11.36
N ASN A 133 15.39 2.18 11.27
CA ASN A 133 15.75 2.91 10.04
C ASN A 133 14.76 2.70 8.88
N GLY A 134 13.50 2.45 9.19
CA GLY A 134 12.39 2.52 8.27
C GLY A 134 11.77 3.92 8.28
N TYR A 135 10.62 4.07 7.61
CA TYR A 135 9.89 5.34 7.56
C TYR A 135 8.40 5.10 7.68
N HIS A 136 7.73 6.01 8.36
CA HIS A 136 6.29 6.17 8.29
C HIS A 136 5.95 7.44 7.52
N VAL A 137 4.96 7.36 6.65
CA VAL A 137 4.41 8.50 5.90
C VAL A 137 2.95 8.63 6.29
N TYR A 138 2.62 9.71 7.00
CA TYR A 138 1.27 10.01 7.45
C TYR A 138 0.55 10.87 6.43
N GLY A 139 -0.72 10.57 6.20
CA GLY A 139 -1.59 11.31 5.30
C GLY A 139 -3.05 11.14 5.66
N LYS A 140 -3.91 11.86 4.92
CA LYS A 140 -5.37 11.75 5.00
C LYS A 140 -5.95 11.62 3.60
N SER A 141 -6.95 10.78 3.43
CA SER A 141 -7.75 10.66 2.20
C SER A 141 -9.06 9.95 2.47
N ILE A 142 -10.10 10.33 1.75
CA ILE A 142 -11.39 9.61 1.80
C ILE A 142 -11.34 8.22 1.14
N HIS A 143 -10.28 7.94 0.35
CA HIS A 143 -10.08 6.67 -0.38
C HIS A 143 -9.25 5.65 0.39
N VAL A 144 -8.99 5.91 1.68
CA VAL A 144 -8.18 5.02 2.52
C VAL A 144 -8.85 3.65 2.69
N PRO A 145 -8.10 2.55 2.56
CA PRO A 145 -8.61 1.21 2.83
C PRO A 145 -9.06 1.04 4.29
N HIS A 146 -10.10 0.24 4.54
CA HIS A 146 -10.57 -0.03 5.91
C HIS A 146 -9.62 -0.94 6.70
N HIS A 147 -8.73 -1.68 6.02
CA HIS A 147 -7.79 -2.60 6.63
C HIS A 147 -6.39 -2.40 6.08
N LYS A 148 -5.40 -2.86 6.84
CA LYS A 148 -4.01 -2.91 6.38
C LYS A 148 -3.91 -3.60 5.01
N GLN A 149 -3.17 -3.00 4.11
CA GLN A 149 -2.88 -3.54 2.79
C GLN A 149 -1.37 -3.53 2.52
N THR A 150 -0.80 -4.69 2.19
CA THR A 150 0.58 -4.77 1.72
C THR A 150 0.65 -4.25 0.29
N LEU A 151 1.50 -3.24 0.06
CA LEU A 151 1.72 -2.62 -1.25
C LEU A 151 2.92 -3.23 -1.97
N ALA A 152 4.01 -3.54 -1.24
CA ALA A 152 5.19 -4.16 -1.81
C ALA A 152 5.81 -5.20 -0.88
N ARG A 153 6.37 -6.26 -1.48
CA ARG A 153 7.12 -7.33 -0.81
C ARG A 153 8.51 -7.48 -1.43
N SER A 154 9.47 -7.91 -0.62
CA SER A 154 10.81 -8.31 -1.07
C SER A 154 10.75 -9.57 -1.92
N LYS A 155 11.85 -9.91 -2.56
CA LYS A 155 12.01 -11.19 -3.31
C LYS A 155 11.69 -12.43 -2.47
N THR A 156 11.89 -12.36 -1.15
CA THR A 156 11.61 -13.44 -0.20
C THR A 156 10.15 -13.46 0.29
N GLY A 157 9.31 -12.52 -0.16
CA GLY A 157 7.90 -12.39 0.25
C GLY A 157 7.69 -11.57 1.53
N SER A 158 8.76 -11.08 2.16
CA SER A 158 8.63 -10.20 3.33
C SER A 158 8.05 -8.85 2.94
N GLU A 159 7.15 -8.32 3.74
CA GLU A 159 6.56 -7.01 3.53
C GLU A 159 7.63 -5.91 3.60
N ILE A 160 7.64 -5.02 2.60
CA ILE A 160 8.54 -3.86 2.53
C ILE A 160 7.76 -2.57 2.68
N ILE A 161 6.59 -2.48 2.02
CA ILE A 161 5.72 -1.31 2.06
C ILE A 161 4.31 -1.78 2.31
N ALA A 162 3.65 -1.18 3.30
CA ALA A 162 2.24 -1.42 3.58
C ALA A 162 1.53 -0.13 3.95
N ILE A 163 0.24 -0.03 3.61
CA ILE A 163 -0.64 1.01 4.13
C ILE A 163 -1.37 0.47 5.36
N TYR A 164 -1.32 1.25 6.42
CA TYR A 164 -1.91 0.91 7.71
C TYR A 164 -3.16 1.73 7.95
N THR A 165 -4.25 1.02 8.17
CA THR A 165 -5.53 1.54 8.64
C THR A 165 -6.16 0.54 9.59
N GLY A 166 -6.92 1.02 10.56
CA GLY A 166 -7.54 0.16 11.57
C GLY A 166 -6.56 -0.39 12.63
N LEU A 167 -5.26 -0.11 12.52
CA LEU A 167 -4.21 -0.64 13.39
C LEU A 167 -3.51 0.47 14.17
N LEU A 168 -2.90 0.08 15.29
CA LEU A 168 -1.99 0.92 16.06
C LEU A 168 -0.59 0.91 15.45
N SER A 169 0.03 2.09 15.36
CA SER A 169 1.43 2.26 15.02
C SER A 169 2.11 3.20 15.99
N TYR A 170 3.33 2.87 16.39
CA TYR A 170 4.13 3.77 17.22
C TYR A 170 4.52 5.00 16.41
N ALA A 171 4.54 6.17 17.09
CA ALA A 171 4.78 7.45 16.45
C ALA A 171 5.74 8.31 17.29
N ALA A 172 6.36 9.32 16.66
CA ALA A 172 7.12 10.35 17.37
C ALA A 172 6.20 11.08 18.38
N PRO A 173 6.74 11.48 19.54
CA PRO A 173 8.14 11.43 19.95
C PRO A 173 8.53 10.18 20.78
N THR A 174 7.93 9.03 20.51
CA THR A 174 8.37 7.76 21.12
C THR A 174 9.87 7.55 20.85
N PRO A 175 10.68 7.13 21.84
CA PRO A 175 12.11 6.93 21.64
C PRO A 175 12.46 6.07 20.44
N GLY A 176 13.27 6.63 19.52
CA GLY A 176 13.64 5.99 18.25
C GLY A 176 12.74 6.35 17.08
N TYR A 177 11.73 7.20 17.28
CA TYR A 177 10.88 7.77 16.24
C TYR A 177 11.09 9.29 16.20
N SER A 178 11.28 9.85 15.01
CA SER A 178 11.54 11.27 14.84
C SER A 178 10.93 11.79 13.53
N LEU A 179 10.21 12.89 13.61
CA LEU A 179 9.73 13.59 12.43
C LEU A 179 10.92 14.12 11.61
N THR A 180 10.91 13.92 10.31
CA THR A 180 11.99 14.31 9.39
C THR A 180 11.52 15.18 8.23
N HIS A 181 10.21 15.25 8.01
CA HIS A 181 9.61 16.07 6.99
C HIS A 181 8.20 16.47 7.42
N ASN A 182 7.93 17.76 7.48
CA ASN A 182 6.72 18.37 8.00
C ASN A 182 6.38 17.93 9.44
N GLU A 183 5.42 18.60 10.02
CA GLU A 183 4.82 18.25 11.31
C GLU A 183 3.45 17.58 11.08
N MET A 184 2.90 16.92 12.10
CA MET A 184 1.59 16.26 11.98
C MET A 184 0.45 17.25 11.68
N GLN A 185 0.58 18.49 12.10
CA GLN A 185 -0.36 19.59 11.82
C GLN A 185 -0.35 20.02 10.34
N ASP A 186 0.71 19.75 9.61
CA ASP A 186 0.84 20.09 8.19
C ASP A 186 0.15 19.05 7.29
N VAL A 187 -0.35 17.94 7.87
CA VAL A 187 -1.01 16.89 7.11
C VAL A 187 -2.38 17.35 6.62
N GLU A 188 -2.47 17.52 5.31
CA GLU A 188 -3.70 17.88 4.61
C GLU A 188 -4.36 16.66 3.94
N GLU A 189 -5.60 16.82 3.52
CA GLU A 189 -6.32 15.78 2.79
C GLU A 189 -5.80 15.68 1.35
N LEU A 190 -5.41 14.47 0.96
CA LEU A 190 -5.04 14.16 -0.41
C LEU A 190 -6.30 13.99 -1.25
N THR A 191 -6.25 14.49 -2.48
CA THR A 191 -7.26 14.16 -3.47
C THR A 191 -7.20 12.65 -3.79
N PRO A 192 -8.30 12.07 -4.34
CA PRO A 192 -8.31 10.69 -4.80
C PRO A 192 -7.11 10.33 -5.71
N ASP A 193 -6.82 11.18 -6.69
CA ASP A 193 -5.73 10.96 -7.64
C ASP A 193 -4.35 10.99 -6.96
N GLU A 194 -4.15 11.88 -5.99
CA GLU A 194 -2.91 11.96 -5.20
C GLU A 194 -2.73 10.70 -4.34
N PHE A 195 -3.79 10.23 -3.70
CA PHE A 195 -3.75 9.01 -2.90
C PHE A 195 -3.46 7.78 -3.76
N ASP A 196 -4.19 7.62 -4.87
CA ASP A 196 -4.01 6.52 -5.82
C ASP A 196 -2.60 6.52 -6.41
N PHE A 197 -2.04 7.70 -6.67
CA PHE A 197 -0.65 7.84 -7.08
C PHE A 197 0.31 7.28 -6.02
N LEU A 198 0.14 7.64 -4.73
CA LEU A 198 0.99 7.11 -3.66
C LEU A 198 0.90 5.59 -3.55
N VAL A 199 -0.30 5.02 -3.65
CA VAL A 199 -0.53 3.57 -3.61
C VAL A 199 0.13 2.89 -4.81
N ALA A 200 -0.08 3.41 -6.02
CA ALA A 200 0.50 2.86 -7.24
C ALA A 200 2.03 2.95 -7.25
N LEU A 201 2.58 4.10 -6.84
CA LEU A 201 4.02 4.28 -6.72
C LEU A 201 4.61 3.29 -5.70
N SER A 202 3.99 3.15 -4.54
CA SER A 202 4.44 2.20 -3.51
C SER A 202 4.39 0.76 -4.02
N GLY A 203 3.33 0.39 -4.73
CA GLY A 203 3.19 -0.93 -5.36
C GLY A 203 4.22 -1.22 -6.46
N SER A 204 4.77 -0.18 -7.10
CA SER A 204 5.80 -0.35 -8.13
C SER A 204 7.13 -0.91 -7.60
N PHE A 205 7.37 -0.82 -6.29
CA PHE A 205 8.55 -1.39 -5.63
C PHE A 205 8.39 -2.86 -5.25
N ASN A 206 7.27 -3.50 -5.60
CA ASN A 206 7.06 -4.92 -5.29
C ASN A 206 8.01 -5.81 -6.10
N GLU A 207 8.92 -6.49 -5.39
CA GLU A 207 9.89 -7.43 -5.97
C GLU A 207 9.43 -8.88 -5.86
N TYR A 208 8.39 -9.13 -5.06
CA TYR A 208 7.91 -10.49 -4.80
C TYR A 208 7.18 -11.06 -6.00
N ILE A 209 7.65 -12.19 -6.44
CA ILE A 209 6.99 -13.03 -7.41
C ILE A 209 6.62 -14.30 -6.68
N GLU A 210 5.33 -14.47 -6.38
CA GLU A 210 4.86 -15.72 -5.79
C GLU A 210 5.13 -16.87 -6.75
N SER A 211 5.94 -17.84 -6.32
CA SER A 211 6.15 -19.04 -7.14
C SER A 211 4.84 -19.82 -7.18
N TYR A 212 4.40 -20.16 -8.38
CA TYR A 212 3.29 -21.10 -8.57
C TYR A 212 3.70 -22.45 -8.00
N ALA A 213 3.36 -22.72 -6.75
CA ALA A 213 3.56 -24.01 -6.12
C ALA A 213 2.36 -24.90 -6.48
N GLY A 214 2.50 -25.61 -7.59
CA GLY A 214 1.77 -26.83 -7.88
C GLY A 214 0.25 -26.81 -7.79
N TYR A 215 -0.41 -26.35 -8.86
CA TYR A 215 -1.76 -26.82 -9.14
C TYR A 215 -1.64 -28.25 -9.70
N VAL A 216 -2.10 -29.25 -8.96
CA VAL A 216 -2.38 -30.59 -9.48
C VAL A 216 -3.87 -30.61 -9.83
N PRO A 217 -4.25 -30.79 -11.11
CA PRO A 217 -5.67 -30.91 -11.47
C PRO A 217 -6.28 -32.08 -10.70
N GLY A 218 -7.29 -31.80 -9.85
CA GLY A 218 -8.03 -32.83 -9.11
C GLY A 218 -7.93 -32.77 -7.58
N GLU A 219 -7.00 -32.00 -6.99
CA GLU A 219 -7.01 -31.79 -5.55
C GLU A 219 -7.65 -30.43 -5.21
N SER A 220 -8.90 -30.51 -4.76
CA SER A 220 -9.70 -29.39 -4.29
C SER A 220 -9.19 -28.91 -2.94
N THR A 221 -8.31 -27.94 -2.90
CA THR A 221 -8.18 -27.12 -1.69
C THR A 221 -7.64 -25.75 -2.05
N THR A 222 -8.39 -24.70 -1.78
CA THR A 222 -8.01 -23.27 -1.89
C THR A 222 -7.66 -22.78 -3.30
N TYR A 223 -8.56 -23.00 -4.22
CA TYR A 223 -8.56 -22.49 -5.59
C TYR A 223 -8.19 -20.99 -5.72
N PRO A 224 -8.60 -20.08 -4.82
CA PRO A 224 -8.23 -18.68 -4.89
C PRO A 224 -6.73 -18.41 -4.90
N ASP A 225 -5.92 -19.17 -4.15
CA ASP A 225 -4.48 -18.92 -4.04
C ASP A 225 -3.71 -19.45 -5.24
N ALA A 226 -4.13 -20.61 -5.78
CA ALA A 226 -3.58 -21.13 -7.04
C ALA A 226 -3.86 -20.21 -8.22
N PHE A 227 -5.08 -19.66 -8.30
CA PHE A 227 -5.41 -18.67 -9.34
C PHE A 227 -4.58 -17.40 -9.17
N LYS A 228 -4.43 -16.88 -7.96
CA LYS A 228 -3.63 -15.67 -7.70
C LYS A 228 -2.19 -15.84 -8.17
N ALA A 229 -1.57 -17.01 -7.93
CA ALA A 229 -0.22 -17.29 -8.38
C ALA A 229 -0.14 -17.33 -9.92
N LEU A 230 -1.04 -18.08 -10.58
CA LEU A 230 -1.14 -18.15 -12.03
C LEU A 230 -1.36 -16.76 -12.65
N ALA A 231 -2.30 -15.98 -12.09
CA ALA A 231 -2.64 -14.64 -12.54
C ALA A 231 -1.43 -13.70 -12.50
N ARG A 232 -0.67 -13.69 -11.40
CA ARG A 232 0.53 -12.85 -11.27
C ARG A 232 1.60 -13.16 -12.30
N TYR A 233 1.84 -14.45 -12.58
CA TYR A 233 2.79 -14.85 -13.62
C TYR A 233 2.31 -14.45 -15.00
N PHE A 234 1.04 -14.71 -15.29
CA PHE A 234 0.42 -14.33 -16.55
C PHE A 234 0.50 -12.81 -16.76
N ASP A 235 0.11 -12.01 -15.76
CA ASP A 235 0.16 -10.56 -15.83
C ASP A 235 1.57 -10.02 -16.09
N LYS A 236 2.59 -10.65 -15.48
CA LYS A 236 3.98 -10.24 -15.68
C LYS A 236 4.54 -10.62 -17.05
N LEU A 237 4.17 -11.80 -17.56
CA LEU A 237 4.76 -12.39 -18.77
C LEU A 237 3.88 -12.17 -20.01
N CYS A 238 2.68 -11.59 -19.84
CA CYS A 238 1.75 -11.28 -20.93
C CYS A 238 2.45 -10.42 -21.99
N PRO A 239 2.52 -10.86 -23.26
CA PRO A 239 3.09 -10.06 -24.33
C PRO A 239 2.30 -8.77 -24.54
N ASP A 240 2.97 -7.71 -25.01
CA ASP A 240 2.31 -6.44 -25.34
C ASP A 240 1.20 -6.62 -26.37
N SER A 241 1.42 -7.44 -27.37
CA SER A 241 0.43 -7.74 -28.43
C SER A 241 -0.85 -8.38 -27.86
N LEU A 242 -0.71 -9.31 -26.92
CA LEU A 242 -1.86 -9.94 -26.27
C LEU A 242 -2.57 -8.95 -25.35
N PHE A 243 -1.81 -8.12 -24.65
CA PHE A 243 -2.42 -7.09 -23.81
C PHE A 243 -3.17 -6.05 -24.65
N GLU A 244 -2.65 -5.64 -25.80
CA GLU A 244 -3.36 -4.78 -26.76
C GLU A 244 -4.63 -5.44 -27.29
N GLU A 245 -4.61 -6.74 -27.57
CA GLU A 245 -5.80 -7.48 -27.97
C GLU A 245 -6.89 -7.41 -26.87
N PHE A 246 -6.52 -7.59 -25.62
CA PHE A 246 -7.46 -7.40 -24.49
C PHE A 246 -8.04 -5.99 -24.45
N LEU A 247 -7.22 -4.96 -24.63
CA LEU A 247 -7.68 -3.57 -24.64
C LEU A 247 -8.68 -3.32 -25.78
N ASN A 248 -8.40 -3.84 -26.97
CA ASN A 248 -9.30 -3.74 -28.12
C ASN A 248 -10.63 -4.46 -27.88
N ASN A 249 -10.61 -5.63 -27.23
CA ASN A 249 -11.82 -6.36 -26.85
C ASN A 249 -12.67 -5.62 -25.80
N LEU A 250 -12.06 -4.71 -25.02
CA LEU A 250 -12.72 -3.80 -24.11
C LEU A 250 -13.23 -2.51 -24.77
N ASP A 251 -13.16 -2.41 -26.09
CA ASP A 251 -13.45 -1.18 -26.86
C ASP A 251 -12.60 0.03 -26.45
N LEU A 252 -11.35 -0.23 -26.04
CA LEU A 252 -10.33 0.78 -25.73
C LEU A 252 -9.35 0.92 -26.90
N TYR A 253 -9.17 2.12 -27.40
CA TYR A 253 -8.33 2.41 -28.55
C TYR A 253 -7.21 3.39 -28.17
N SER A 254 -5.99 3.12 -28.64
CA SER A 254 -4.85 4.02 -28.42
C SER A 254 -5.14 5.38 -29.07
N THR A 255 -4.88 6.43 -28.31
CA THR A 255 -4.91 7.82 -28.85
C THR A 255 -3.63 8.20 -29.58
N GLY A 256 -2.62 7.32 -29.61
CA GLY A 256 -1.27 7.63 -30.07
C GLY A 256 -0.48 8.56 -29.13
N LYS A 257 -1.11 9.07 -28.07
CA LYS A 257 -0.46 9.95 -27.09
C LYS A 257 0.12 9.13 -25.95
N THR A 258 1.33 9.48 -25.54
CA THR A 258 2.01 8.92 -24.37
C THR A 258 2.21 10.00 -23.32
N GLY A 259 2.46 9.57 -22.11
CA GLY A 259 2.91 10.42 -21.02
C GLY A 259 3.87 9.62 -20.15
N LYS A 260 4.68 10.32 -19.38
CA LYS A 260 5.48 9.70 -18.32
C LYS A 260 4.82 9.98 -16.98
N ILE A 261 4.87 9.01 -16.07
CA ILE A 261 4.66 9.35 -14.67
C ILE A 261 5.83 10.25 -14.27
N LEU A 262 5.51 11.51 -13.97
CA LEU A 262 6.49 12.53 -13.66
C LEU A 262 7.46 12.01 -12.58
N GLY A 263 8.76 12.11 -12.82
CA GLY A 263 9.80 11.67 -11.89
C GLY A 263 10.15 10.18 -11.94
N THR A 264 9.55 9.44 -12.85
CA THR A 264 9.92 8.06 -13.17
C THR A 264 10.14 7.91 -14.66
N ASP A 265 10.82 6.85 -15.09
CA ASP A 265 10.88 6.47 -16.51
C ASP A 265 9.67 5.64 -16.95
N ILE A 266 8.66 5.50 -16.11
CA ILE A 266 7.45 4.71 -16.39
C ILE A 266 6.61 5.46 -17.41
N LEU A 267 6.51 4.89 -18.62
CA LEU A 267 5.66 5.36 -19.69
C LEU A 267 4.23 4.83 -19.51
N TYR A 268 3.26 5.70 -19.75
CA TYR A 268 1.89 5.26 -19.97
C TYR A 268 1.38 5.74 -21.32
N HIS A 269 0.47 4.96 -21.91
CA HIS A 269 -0.22 5.28 -23.14
C HIS A 269 -1.66 5.70 -22.81
N LYS A 270 -2.14 6.76 -23.47
CA LYS A 270 -3.53 7.22 -23.33
C LYS A 270 -4.44 6.43 -24.23
N TYR A 271 -5.48 5.83 -23.67
CA TYR A 271 -6.50 5.08 -24.36
C TYR A 271 -7.86 5.74 -24.20
N LEU A 272 -8.66 5.67 -25.25
CA LEU A 272 -10.00 6.24 -25.34
C LEU A 272 -11.01 5.12 -25.53
N ARG A 273 -12.11 5.18 -24.78
CA ARG A 273 -13.26 4.31 -25.00
C ARG A 273 -14.04 4.79 -26.22
N LYS A 274 -14.58 3.85 -27.03
CA LYS A 274 -15.44 4.16 -28.17
C LYS A 274 -16.63 5.04 -27.73
N GLY A 275 -16.80 6.17 -28.39
CA GLY A 275 -17.88 7.12 -28.11
C GLY A 275 -17.66 8.03 -26.90
N SER A 276 -16.45 8.07 -26.31
CA SER A 276 -16.11 9.03 -25.27
C SER A 276 -15.70 10.37 -25.86
N GLU A 277 -16.16 11.46 -25.27
CA GLU A 277 -15.76 12.84 -25.59
C GLU A 277 -14.54 13.30 -24.76
N ALA A 278 -14.08 12.51 -23.80
CA ALA A 278 -12.94 12.84 -22.96
C ALA A 278 -11.61 12.80 -23.74
N GLU A 279 -10.58 13.48 -23.24
CA GLU A 279 -9.23 13.42 -23.84
C GLU A 279 -8.67 11.98 -23.82
N TYR A 280 -8.95 11.24 -22.75
CA TYR A 280 -8.68 9.80 -22.62
C TYR A 280 -9.56 9.19 -21.53
N SER A 281 -9.82 7.90 -21.63
CA SER A 281 -10.64 7.13 -20.70
C SER A 281 -9.82 6.22 -19.79
N ALA A 282 -8.57 5.93 -20.19
CA ALA A 282 -7.69 5.04 -19.46
C ALA A 282 -6.21 5.38 -19.71
N LYS A 283 -5.36 5.05 -18.74
CA LYS A 283 -3.89 4.98 -18.89
C LYS A 283 -3.48 3.52 -18.92
N VAL A 284 -2.67 3.15 -19.89
CA VAL A 284 -2.15 1.80 -20.09
C VAL A 284 -0.65 1.80 -19.87
N PHE A 285 -0.19 0.92 -19.01
CA PHE A 285 1.21 0.73 -18.64
C PHE A 285 1.67 -0.62 -19.19
N PHE A 286 2.32 -0.61 -20.34
CA PHE A 286 2.79 -1.85 -20.98
C PHE A 286 3.91 -2.53 -20.21
N GLU A 287 4.78 -1.77 -19.57
CA GLU A 287 5.91 -2.32 -18.79
C GLU A 287 5.45 -3.28 -17.67
N ASN A 288 4.36 -2.97 -17.01
CA ASN A 288 3.84 -3.78 -15.89
C ASN A 288 2.44 -4.34 -16.14
N LYS A 289 1.94 -4.25 -17.38
CA LYS A 289 0.64 -4.78 -17.83
C LYS A 289 -0.53 -4.31 -16.99
N LYS A 290 -0.61 -3.01 -16.75
CA LYS A 290 -1.66 -2.40 -15.94
C LYS A 290 -2.50 -1.45 -16.78
N LEU A 291 -3.80 -1.47 -16.52
CA LEU A 291 -4.79 -0.58 -17.07
C LEU A 291 -5.42 0.22 -15.91
N LEU A 292 -5.23 1.53 -15.92
CA LEU A 292 -5.88 2.44 -14.99
C LEU A 292 -7.07 3.11 -15.68
N ILE A 293 -8.28 2.86 -15.17
CA ILE A 293 -9.53 3.29 -15.79
C ILE A 293 -10.07 4.54 -15.09
N PHE A 294 -10.46 5.54 -15.87
CA PHE A 294 -11.09 6.78 -15.40
C PHE A 294 -12.57 6.90 -15.79
N SER A 295 -13.05 6.00 -16.63
CA SER A 295 -14.41 6.00 -17.15
C SER A 295 -15.27 4.98 -16.41
N GLY A 296 -16.43 5.39 -15.93
CA GLY A 296 -17.32 4.57 -15.09
C GLY A 296 -17.88 3.29 -15.70
N SER A 297 -17.73 3.07 -17.02
CA SER A 297 -18.16 1.82 -17.66
C SER A 297 -17.27 1.47 -18.83
N ILE A 298 -16.66 0.29 -18.79
CA ILE A 298 -15.94 -0.33 -19.89
C ILE A 298 -16.59 -1.67 -20.16
N LYS A 299 -16.81 -1.96 -21.45
CA LYS A 299 -17.45 -3.21 -21.90
C LYS A 299 -16.71 -4.43 -21.33
N GLY A 300 -17.46 -5.35 -20.72
CA GLY A 300 -16.89 -6.59 -20.18
C GLY A 300 -16.23 -6.45 -18.80
N LEU A 301 -16.12 -5.26 -18.25
CA LEU A 301 -15.68 -5.02 -16.90
C LEU A 301 -16.84 -4.56 -16.02
N PRO A 302 -16.78 -4.77 -14.70
CA PRO A 302 -17.79 -4.24 -13.80
C PRO A 302 -17.86 -2.72 -13.91
N THR A 303 -19.06 -2.16 -13.73
CA THR A 303 -19.24 -0.72 -13.66
C THR A 303 -18.59 -0.24 -12.36
N PHE A 304 -17.48 0.46 -12.50
CA PHE A 304 -16.83 1.09 -11.35
C PHE A 304 -17.62 2.34 -10.99
N HIS A 305 -18.55 2.22 -10.05
CA HIS A 305 -19.24 3.37 -9.50
C HIS A 305 -18.22 4.16 -8.68
N THR A 306 -17.92 5.34 -9.14
CA THR A 306 -17.25 6.35 -8.34
C THR A 306 -18.07 6.51 -7.06
N ARG A 307 -17.52 6.07 -5.90
CA ARG A 307 -17.84 6.53 -4.55
C ARG A 307 -18.77 5.76 -3.62
N THR A 308 -19.35 4.61 -3.90
CA THR A 308 -20.29 4.01 -2.91
C THR A 308 -20.09 2.55 -2.55
N ASP A 309 -19.27 1.78 -3.25
CA ASP A 309 -19.06 0.39 -2.88
C ASP A 309 -17.71 0.18 -2.18
N GLU A 310 -17.78 -0.06 -0.87
CA GLU A 310 -16.64 -0.28 0.05
C GLU A 310 -15.72 -1.45 -0.36
N ASN A 311 -16.09 -2.25 -1.34
CA ASN A 311 -15.37 -3.45 -1.78
C ASN A 311 -14.74 -3.34 -3.19
N ASP A 312 -14.98 -2.28 -3.96
CA ASP A 312 -14.52 -2.20 -5.35
C ASP A 312 -13.35 -1.21 -5.49
N ARG A 313 -12.17 -1.71 -5.10
CA ARG A 313 -10.92 -0.91 -5.04
C ARG A 313 -10.00 -1.10 -6.23
N SER A 314 -10.38 -1.82 -7.24
CA SER A 314 -9.50 -2.13 -8.35
C SER A 314 -9.64 -1.15 -9.51
N TRP A 315 -9.13 0.05 -9.32
CA TRP A 315 -8.84 1.00 -10.38
C TRP A 315 -7.78 0.47 -11.36
N ILE A 316 -7.04 -0.57 -10.93
CA ILE A 316 -5.97 -1.18 -11.70
C ILE A 316 -6.45 -2.55 -12.16
N ILE A 317 -6.68 -2.67 -13.45
CA ILE A 317 -7.04 -3.93 -14.12
C ILE A 317 -5.78 -4.52 -14.76
N THR A 318 -5.59 -5.82 -14.57
CA THR A 318 -4.51 -6.59 -15.17
C THR A 318 -5.07 -7.56 -16.21
N PRO A 319 -4.23 -8.13 -17.11
CA PRO A 319 -4.66 -9.12 -18.08
C PRO A 319 -5.45 -10.28 -17.47
N SER A 320 -5.00 -10.81 -16.33
CA SER A 320 -5.69 -11.91 -15.64
C SER A 320 -7.08 -11.51 -15.11
N LEU A 321 -7.23 -10.27 -14.65
CA LEU A 321 -8.53 -9.75 -14.23
C LEU A 321 -9.47 -9.56 -15.40
N ILE A 322 -8.97 -9.16 -16.57
CA ILE A 322 -9.79 -9.09 -17.79
C ILE A 322 -10.35 -10.48 -18.11
N VAL A 323 -9.50 -11.51 -18.11
CA VAL A 323 -9.91 -12.90 -18.33
C VAL A 323 -10.91 -13.35 -17.27
N PHE A 324 -10.69 -13.01 -16.00
CA PHE A 324 -11.59 -13.35 -14.90
C PHE A 324 -12.99 -12.73 -15.07
N TYR A 325 -13.07 -11.46 -15.41
CA TYR A 325 -14.35 -10.79 -15.64
C TYR A 325 -15.05 -11.30 -16.91
N LYS A 326 -14.30 -11.56 -17.98
CA LYS A 326 -14.81 -12.19 -19.21
C LYS A 326 -15.47 -13.54 -18.93
N ASN A 327 -14.95 -14.30 -17.98
CA ASN A 327 -15.48 -15.60 -17.57
C ASN A 327 -16.55 -15.51 -16.47
N GLY A 328 -17.19 -14.35 -16.28
CA GLY A 328 -18.27 -14.18 -15.32
C GLY A 328 -17.84 -14.31 -13.86
N LYS A 329 -16.60 -13.97 -13.55
CA LYS A 329 -15.97 -14.11 -12.22
C LYS A 329 -15.78 -15.57 -11.78
N ASP A 330 -15.70 -16.49 -12.73
CA ASP A 330 -15.42 -17.89 -12.48
C ASP A 330 -13.91 -18.15 -12.52
N TRP A 331 -13.30 -18.38 -11.37
CA TRP A 331 -11.87 -18.61 -11.24
C TRP A 331 -11.37 -19.86 -11.98
N TYR A 332 -12.20 -20.89 -12.07
CA TYR A 332 -11.84 -22.12 -12.78
C TYR A 332 -11.74 -21.88 -14.28
N LYS A 333 -12.78 -21.31 -14.87
CA LYS A 333 -12.80 -20.98 -16.30
C LYS A 333 -11.70 -20.01 -16.67
N ALA A 334 -11.48 -18.98 -15.82
CA ALA A 334 -10.41 -18.02 -16.02
C ALA A 334 -9.02 -18.68 -15.96
N SER A 335 -8.79 -19.64 -15.06
CA SER A 335 -7.53 -20.37 -15.01
C SER A 335 -7.28 -21.20 -16.26
N GLU A 336 -8.30 -21.91 -16.75
CA GLU A 336 -8.19 -22.72 -17.95
C GLU A 336 -7.92 -21.84 -19.19
N GLU A 337 -8.61 -20.71 -19.31
CA GLU A 337 -8.35 -19.76 -20.40
C GLU A 337 -6.94 -19.16 -20.32
N ILE A 338 -6.46 -18.78 -19.12
CA ILE A 338 -5.09 -18.29 -18.94
C ILE A 338 -4.06 -19.34 -19.37
N LYS A 339 -4.26 -20.60 -19.03
CA LYS A 339 -3.37 -21.68 -19.46
C LYS A 339 -3.34 -21.82 -20.98
N GLN A 340 -4.51 -21.80 -21.61
CA GLN A 340 -4.62 -21.84 -23.08
C GLN A 340 -3.90 -20.63 -23.73
N LEU A 341 -4.09 -19.44 -23.19
CA LEU A 341 -3.39 -18.24 -23.65
C LEU A 341 -1.86 -18.36 -23.47
N CYS A 342 -1.40 -18.95 -22.37
CA CYS A 342 0.01 -19.21 -22.14
C CYS A 342 0.58 -20.17 -23.21
N GLU A 343 -0.14 -21.22 -23.55
CA GLU A 343 0.26 -22.17 -24.61
C GLU A 343 0.28 -21.47 -25.98
N GLN A 344 -0.79 -20.76 -26.34
CA GLN A 344 -0.92 -20.07 -27.64
C GLN A 344 0.17 -19.01 -27.86
N HIS A 345 0.56 -18.31 -26.81
CA HIS A 345 1.53 -17.22 -26.89
C HIS A 345 2.93 -17.58 -26.39
N ASN A 346 3.22 -18.88 -26.17
CA ASN A 346 4.49 -19.38 -25.65
C ASN A 346 4.93 -18.71 -24.34
N ILE A 347 4.00 -18.44 -23.44
CA ILE A 347 4.26 -17.84 -22.12
C ILE A 347 4.69 -18.96 -21.17
N ASN A 348 5.98 -19.00 -20.83
CA ASN A 348 6.52 -19.98 -19.90
C ASN A 348 6.26 -19.55 -18.44
N ILE A 349 5.30 -20.18 -17.79
CA ILE A 349 5.06 -20.02 -16.37
C ILE A 349 5.94 -20.99 -15.59
N PRO A 350 6.84 -20.52 -14.70
CA PRO A 350 7.69 -21.41 -13.94
C PRO A 350 6.85 -22.23 -12.95
N TYR A 351 6.95 -23.54 -13.08
CA TYR A 351 6.23 -24.50 -12.25
C TYR A 351 7.19 -25.12 -11.23
N LYS A 352 6.87 -24.99 -9.94
CA LYS A 352 7.65 -25.64 -8.87
C LYS A 352 6.94 -26.93 -8.43
N GLN A 353 7.44 -28.09 -8.82
CA GLN A 353 6.98 -29.36 -8.22
C GLN A 353 7.44 -29.41 -6.75
N LYS A 354 6.53 -29.85 -5.85
CA LYS A 354 6.83 -30.07 -4.43
C LYS A 354 8.02 -31.06 -4.33
N GLY A 355 9.20 -30.55 -3.94
CA GLY A 355 10.39 -31.39 -3.70
C GLY A 355 11.36 -31.59 -4.86
N LYS A 356 11.22 -30.88 -5.99
CA LYS A 356 12.18 -30.91 -7.11
C LYS A 356 12.47 -29.51 -7.63
N ASP A 357 13.64 -29.33 -8.22
CA ASP A 357 14.08 -28.08 -8.83
C ASP A 357 13.12 -27.59 -9.92
N VAL A 358 13.15 -26.27 -10.16
CA VAL A 358 12.30 -25.59 -11.14
C VAL A 358 12.37 -26.28 -12.50
N VAL A 359 11.28 -26.90 -12.95
CA VAL A 359 11.16 -27.41 -14.31
C VAL A 359 10.53 -26.34 -15.18
N GLN A 360 11.27 -25.84 -16.15
CA GLN A 360 10.71 -25.05 -17.23
C GLN A 360 9.86 -25.95 -18.12
N TYR A 361 8.58 -25.68 -18.22
CA TYR A 361 7.76 -26.26 -19.29
C TYR A 361 8.03 -25.46 -20.57
N SER A 362 8.93 -25.96 -21.41
CA SER A 362 8.92 -25.66 -22.83
C SER A 362 7.78 -26.50 -23.43
N GLY A 363 6.81 -25.84 -24.06
CA GLY A 363 5.67 -26.53 -24.62
C GLY A 363 6.06 -27.67 -25.55
N PHE A 364 5.70 -28.87 -25.10
CA PHE A 364 5.53 -30.05 -25.90
C PHE A 364 4.41 -30.87 -25.26
N TRP A 365 3.25 -30.70 -25.78
CA TRP A 365 2.29 -31.76 -26.02
C TRP A 365 1.51 -31.43 -27.26
#